data_c6e29db25137c2fc1341f5621c8672d7
#
_entry.id   c6e29db25137c2fc1341f5621c8672d7
#
_cell.length_a   1.000
_cell.length_b   1.000
_cell.length_c   1.000
_cell.angle_alpha   90.00
_cell.angle_beta   90.00
_cell.angle_gamma   90.00
#
_symmetry.space_group_name_H-M   'P 1'
#
loop_
_entity.id
_entity.type
_entity.pdbx_description
1 polymer ?
#
loop_
_entity_poly.entity_id
_entity_poly.type
_entity_poly.pdbx_seq_one_letter_code
_entity_poly.pdbx_strand_id
1 'polypeptide(L)'
;MSFKRNVVSIVVLLVVAAASTALAGEKNAPPSQKIPKGAKVFVAPIEGGYDTYLKDAIAKKKVPVEIVASRDQADYEITGAAESQKASTAKKVILGNWHSREEASITVSNIKSSEVVWAYSVHEEASTHGKKSSAEACAKHLKEAIENQ
;
A
#
# COMPACT_ATOMS: atom_id res chain seq x y z
N MET A 1 -33.95 59.57 -41.41
CA MET A 1 -32.97 60.41 -40.71
C MET A 1 -32.52 59.64 -39.46
N SER A 2 -31.31 59.22 -39.52
CA SER A 2 -30.26 59.35 -38.54
C SER A 2 -30.47 58.68 -37.21
N PHE A 3 -29.92 57.55 -37.02
CA PHE A 3 -28.55 57.18 -36.66
C PHE A 3 -28.23 57.29 -35.19
N LYS A 4 -27.93 56.17 -34.60
CA LYS A 4 -26.64 55.87 -33.92
C LYS A 4 -26.83 54.53 -33.19
N ARG A 5 -26.43 53.43 -33.69
CA ARG A 5 -25.11 52.82 -33.63
C ARG A 5 -24.42 53.06 -32.30
N ASN A 6 -24.41 52.07 -31.44
CA ASN A 6 -23.24 51.79 -30.64
C ASN A 6 -23.15 50.30 -30.42
N VAL A 7 -22.27 49.76 -31.19
CA VAL A 7 -21.72 48.40 -31.01
C VAL A 7 -20.67 48.52 -29.92
N VAL A 8 -20.90 47.92 -28.80
CA VAL A 8 -19.84 47.67 -27.83
C VAL A 8 -19.61 46.19 -27.77
N SER A 9 -18.66 45.77 -28.60
CA SER A 9 -18.04 44.46 -28.49
C SER A 9 -17.28 44.35 -27.19
N ILE A 10 -17.82 43.61 -26.26
CA ILE A 10 -17.05 43.14 -25.13
C ILE A 10 -16.56 41.76 -25.47
N VAL A 11 -15.34 41.69 -25.96
CA VAL A 11 -14.57 40.45 -26.07
C VAL A 11 -14.13 40.07 -24.67
N VAL A 12 -14.87 39.18 -24.05
CA VAL A 12 -14.42 38.54 -22.82
C VAL A 12 -13.47 37.41 -23.23
N LEU A 13 -12.21 37.69 -23.10
CA LEU A 13 -11.13 36.72 -23.29
C LEU A 13 -11.12 35.77 -22.06
N LEU A 14 -11.74 34.62 -22.18
CA LEU A 14 -11.76 33.60 -21.16
C LEU A 14 -10.45 32.80 -21.27
N VAL A 15 -9.44 33.23 -20.50
CA VAL A 15 -8.20 32.49 -20.35
C VAL A 15 -8.49 31.27 -19.45
N VAL A 16 -8.74 30.15 -20.07
CA VAL A 16 -8.79 28.85 -19.37
C VAL A 16 -7.35 28.45 -19.09
N ALA A 17 -6.89 28.74 -17.87
CA ALA A 17 -5.65 28.18 -17.36
C ALA A 17 -5.91 26.70 -17.04
N ALA A 18 -5.52 25.83 -17.97
CA ALA A 18 -5.45 24.40 -17.72
C ALA A 18 -4.32 24.14 -16.70
N ALA A 19 -4.68 24.06 -15.44
CA ALA A 19 -3.79 23.54 -14.41
C ALA A 19 -3.60 22.04 -14.66
N SER A 20 -2.56 21.68 -15.38
CA SER A 20 -2.07 20.31 -15.47
C SER A 20 -1.53 19.93 -14.10
N THR A 21 -2.34 19.29 -13.27
CA THR A 21 -1.86 18.59 -12.09
C THR A 21 -1.09 17.37 -12.57
N ALA A 22 0.22 17.51 -12.68
CA ALA A 22 1.12 16.38 -12.79
C ALA A 22 0.93 15.52 -11.53
N LEU A 23 0.38 14.32 -11.70
CA LEU A 23 0.49 13.27 -10.69
C LEU A 23 1.99 12.89 -10.61
N ALA A 24 2.71 13.62 -9.76
CA ALA A 24 4.02 13.18 -9.32
C ALA A 24 3.83 11.90 -8.53
N GLY A 25 4.59 10.87 -8.91
CA GLY A 25 4.55 9.55 -8.30
C GLY A 25 4.59 9.64 -6.78
N GLU A 26 3.72 8.86 -6.17
CA GLU A 26 3.54 8.74 -4.74
C GLU A 26 4.83 8.23 -4.10
N LYS A 27 5.69 9.17 -3.74
CA LYS A 27 6.77 8.92 -2.80
C LYS A 27 6.11 8.66 -1.46
N ASN A 28 6.44 7.52 -0.85
CA ASN A 28 6.06 7.15 0.51
C ASN A 28 5.98 8.40 1.41
N ALA A 29 4.77 8.91 1.60
CA ALA A 29 4.55 10.01 2.52
C ALA A 29 4.86 9.49 3.94
N PRO A 30 5.59 10.23 4.77
CA PRO A 30 5.80 9.81 6.14
C PRO A 30 4.44 9.65 6.83
N PRO A 31 4.27 8.63 7.68
CA PRO A 31 3.00 8.39 8.34
C PRO A 31 2.59 9.60 9.16
N SER A 32 1.37 10.10 8.92
CA SER A 32 0.84 11.27 9.64
C SER A 32 0.46 10.94 11.09
N GLN A 33 0.29 9.66 11.40
CA GLN A 33 0.00 9.16 12.74
C GLN A 33 0.90 7.98 13.09
N LYS A 34 1.33 7.95 14.36
CA LYS A 34 2.13 6.84 14.91
C LYS A 34 1.23 5.67 15.28
N ILE A 35 1.70 4.46 15.04
CA ILE A 35 1.07 3.24 15.51
C ILE A 35 1.61 2.94 16.91
N PRO A 36 0.80 3.05 17.98
CA PRO A 36 1.30 2.81 19.33
C PRO A 36 1.67 1.33 19.54
N LYS A 37 2.66 1.08 20.39
CA LYS A 37 2.99 -0.28 20.81
C LYS A 37 1.80 -0.88 21.57
N GLY A 38 1.45 -2.13 21.25
CA GLY A 38 0.27 -2.79 21.80
C GLY A 38 -1.05 -2.40 21.11
N ALA A 39 -1.00 -1.68 19.98
CA ALA A 39 -2.19 -1.34 19.20
C ALA A 39 -2.94 -2.60 18.78
N LYS A 40 -4.27 -2.57 18.84
CA LYS A 40 -5.14 -3.64 18.35
C LYS A 40 -5.28 -3.52 16.83
N VAL A 41 -4.89 -4.58 16.15
CA VAL A 41 -4.82 -4.60 14.68
C VAL A 41 -5.64 -5.75 14.13
N PHE A 42 -6.54 -5.45 13.21
CA PHE A 42 -7.24 -6.43 12.40
C PHE A 42 -6.52 -6.59 11.06
N VAL A 43 -6.20 -7.82 10.69
CA VAL A 43 -5.65 -8.12 9.37
C VAL A 43 -6.79 -8.59 8.49
N ALA A 44 -7.17 -7.77 7.52
CA ALA A 44 -8.22 -8.09 6.56
C ALA A 44 -7.80 -9.28 5.67
N PRO A 45 -8.76 -10.04 5.14
CA PRO A 45 -8.45 -11.10 4.18
C PRO A 45 -7.71 -10.53 2.96
N ILE A 46 -6.58 -11.15 2.60
CA ILE A 46 -5.76 -10.78 1.45
C ILE A 46 -5.76 -11.93 0.45
N GLU A 47 -5.83 -11.61 -0.83
CA GLU A 47 -5.89 -12.58 -1.91
C GLU A 47 -4.78 -13.64 -1.80
N GLY A 48 -5.12 -14.87 -2.16
CA GLY A 48 -4.22 -16.02 -2.09
C GLY A 48 -3.82 -16.43 -0.68
N GLY A 49 -4.57 -16.03 0.36
CA GLY A 49 -4.30 -16.38 1.75
C GLY A 49 -3.07 -15.69 2.36
N TYR A 50 -2.65 -14.58 1.77
CA TYR A 50 -1.47 -13.85 2.23
C TYR A 50 -1.61 -13.31 3.65
N ASP A 51 -2.83 -12.99 4.09
CA ASP A 51 -3.14 -12.58 5.46
C ASP A 51 -2.69 -13.61 6.50
N THR A 52 -2.77 -14.91 6.20
CA THR A 52 -2.28 -15.97 7.09
C THR A 52 -0.75 -15.90 7.23
N TYR A 53 -0.02 -15.79 6.13
CA TYR A 53 1.43 -15.62 6.17
C TYR A 53 1.85 -14.35 6.89
N LEU A 54 1.09 -13.26 6.72
CA LEU A 54 1.37 -11.99 7.39
C LEU A 54 1.13 -12.07 8.90
N LYS A 55 0.04 -12.69 9.35
CA LYS A 55 -0.24 -12.95 10.78
C LYS A 55 0.87 -13.76 11.43
N ASP A 56 1.28 -14.84 10.77
CA ASP A 56 2.39 -15.69 11.23
C ASP A 56 3.72 -14.92 11.29
N ALA A 57 3.99 -14.09 10.29
CA ALA A 57 5.19 -13.25 10.24
C ALA A 57 5.20 -12.19 11.35
N ILE A 58 4.06 -11.53 11.61
CA ILE A 58 3.89 -10.57 12.71
C ILE A 58 4.20 -11.22 14.05
N ALA A 59 3.68 -12.41 14.29
CA ALA A 59 3.94 -13.17 15.51
C ALA A 59 5.43 -13.58 15.60
N LYS A 60 6.00 -14.13 14.53
CA LYS A 60 7.39 -14.60 14.45
C LYS A 60 8.40 -13.45 14.66
N LYS A 61 8.16 -12.30 14.05
CA LYS A 61 9.03 -11.11 14.18
C LYS A 61 8.79 -10.34 15.48
N LYS A 62 7.80 -10.76 16.27
CA LYS A 62 7.42 -10.10 17.53
C LYS A 62 7.13 -8.61 17.31
N VAL A 63 6.31 -8.32 16.30
CA VAL A 63 5.83 -6.97 16.06
C VAL A 63 5.00 -6.55 17.27
N PRO A 64 5.23 -5.36 17.86
CA PRO A 64 4.57 -4.97 19.11
C PRO A 64 3.12 -4.48 18.88
N VAL A 65 2.27 -5.37 18.35
CA VAL A 65 0.83 -5.17 18.12
C VAL A 65 0.04 -6.38 18.61
N GLU A 66 -1.23 -6.20 18.92
CA GLU A 66 -2.17 -7.26 19.26
C GLU A 66 -3.06 -7.55 18.05
N ILE A 67 -2.97 -8.77 17.48
CA ILE A 67 -3.85 -9.17 16.39
C ILE A 67 -5.19 -9.59 16.96
N VAL A 68 -6.28 -8.94 16.52
CA VAL A 68 -7.66 -9.26 16.91
C VAL A 68 -8.40 -9.95 15.77
N ALA A 69 -9.40 -10.75 16.13
CA ALA A 69 -10.15 -11.56 15.17
C ALA A 69 -11.20 -10.78 14.38
N SER A 70 -11.66 -9.65 14.92
CA SER A 70 -12.73 -8.83 14.34
C SER A 70 -12.29 -7.38 14.19
N ARG A 71 -12.71 -6.76 13.08
CA ARG A 71 -12.46 -5.35 12.78
C ARG A 71 -13.03 -4.41 13.87
N ASP A 72 -14.17 -4.80 14.46
CA ASP A 72 -14.82 -3.99 15.50
C ASP A 72 -14.03 -3.92 16.81
N GLN A 73 -13.10 -4.84 17.02
CA GLN A 73 -12.23 -4.88 18.19
C GLN A 73 -10.88 -4.18 17.96
N ALA A 74 -10.64 -3.71 16.75
CA ALA A 74 -9.37 -3.14 16.33
C ALA A 74 -9.39 -1.62 16.30
N ASP A 75 -8.22 -1.02 16.52
CA ASP A 75 -7.98 0.40 16.30
C ASP A 75 -7.42 0.66 14.89
N TYR A 76 -6.71 -0.34 14.34
CA TYR A 76 -6.08 -0.28 13.02
C TYR A 76 -6.45 -1.49 12.18
N GLU A 77 -6.49 -1.29 10.87
CA GLU A 77 -6.73 -2.33 9.88
C GLU A 77 -5.51 -2.46 8.96
N ILE A 78 -5.04 -3.69 8.74
CA ILE A 78 -4.06 -4.00 7.71
C ILE A 78 -4.81 -4.57 6.51
N THR A 79 -4.67 -3.90 5.37
CA THR A 79 -5.09 -4.36 4.06
C THR A 79 -3.86 -4.57 3.19
N GLY A 80 -4.02 -5.24 2.05
CA GLY A 80 -2.89 -5.43 1.15
C GLY A 80 -3.24 -6.20 -0.11
N ALA A 81 -2.23 -6.34 -0.97
CA ALA A 81 -2.24 -7.19 -2.14
C ALA A 81 -0.95 -8.01 -2.18
N ALA A 82 -1.03 -9.21 -2.72
CA ALA A 82 0.14 -10.06 -2.91
C ALA A 82 0.01 -10.86 -4.20
N GLU A 83 1.00 -10.74 -5.07
CA GLU A 83 1.15 -11.53 -6.28
C GLU A 83 2.37 -12.43 -6.19
N SER A 84 2.20 -13.69 -6.60
CA SER A 84 3.26 -14.68 -6.65
C SER A 84 3.33 -15.29 -8.04
N GLN A 85 4.40 -15.01 -8.74
CA GLN A 85 4.68 -15.60 -10.06
C GLN A 85 5.75 -16.69 -9.94
N LYS A 86 5.31 -17.93 -9.89
CA LYS A 86 6.21 -19.08 -9.91
C LYS A 86 6.80 -19.28 -11.31
N ALA A 87 8.10 -19.51 -11.39
CA ALA A 87 8.73 -19.88 -12.65
C ALA A 87 8.05 -21.13 -13.23
N SER A 88 7.63 -21.07 -14.51
CA SER A 88 7.01 -22.20 -15.20
C SER A 88 7.99 -23.37 -15.32
N THR A 89 7.46 -24.59 -15.41
CA THR A 89 8.30 -25.81 -15.57
C THR A 89 9.21 -25.71 -16.78
N ALA A 90 8.72 -25.18 -17.90
CA ALA A 90 9.51 -24.97 -19.10
C ALA A 90 10.66 -23.98 -18.86
N LYS A 91 10.40 -22.87 -18.17
CA LYS A 91 11.41 -21.86 -17.83
C LYS A 91 12.46 -22.43 -16.87
N LYS A 92 12.06 -23.26 -15.92
CA LYS A 92 12.96 -23.94 -15.00
C LYS A 92 13.93 -24.89 -15.73
N VAL A 93 13.40 -25.71 -16.65
CA VAL A 93 14.18 -26.74 -17.37
C VAL A 93 15.10 -26.12 -18.43
N ILE A 94 14.59 -25.15 -19.21
CA ILE A 94 15.32 -24.59 -20.36
C ILE A 94 16.32 -23.52 -19.95
N LEU A 95 15.96 -22.66 -18.99
CA LEU A 95 16.75 -21.48 -18.61
C LEU A 95 17.46 -21.62 -17.26
N GLY A 96 17.28 -22.75 -16.56
CA GLY A 96 17.83 -22.95 -15.21
C GLY A 96 17.31 -21.94 -14.18
N ASN A 97 16.24 -21.22 -14.49
CA ASN A 97 15.70 -20.18 -13.61
C ASN A 97 14.65 -20.78 -12.66
N TRP A 98 15.07 -21.01 -11.44
CA TRP A 98 14.25 -21.58 -10.37
C TRP A 98 13.61 -20.50 -9.47
N HIS A 99 13.88 -19.22 -9.75
CA HIS A 99 13.43 -18.12 -8.93
C HIS A 99 11.97 -17.74 -9.24
N SER A 100 11.21 -17.48 -8.22
CA SER A 100 9.88 -16.87 -8.31
C SER A 100 9.97 -15.38 -8.04
N ARG A 101 9.07 -14.62 -8.65
CA ARG A 101 8.87 -13.21 -8.33
C ARG A 101 7.76 -13.11 -7.28
N GLU A 102 8.05 -12.42 -6.22
CA GLU A 102 7.09 -12.10 -5.17
C GLU A 102 6.94 -10.59 -5.08
N GLU A 103 5.71 -10.16 -5.16
CA GLU A 103 5.36 -8.75 -5.00
C GLU A 103 4.23 -8.67 -3.98
N ALA A 104 4.42 -7.89 -2.94
CA ALA A 104 3.42 -7.70 -1.91
C ALA A 104 3.42 -6.26 -1.42
N SER A 105 2.24 -5.74 -1.15
CA SER A 105 2.06 -4.44 -0.52
C SER A 105 1.08 -4.56 0.64
N ILE A 106 1.40 -3.88 1.73
CA ILE A 106 0.49 -3.76 2.87
C ILE A 106 0.32 -2.31 3.26
N THR A 107 -0.86 -1.99 3.74
CA THR A 107 -1.25 -0.66 4.20
C THR A 107 -1.90 -0.79 5.56
N VAL A 108 -1.49 0.05 6.50
CA VAL A 108 -2.10 0.16 7.82
C VAL A 108 -2.90 1.45 7.88
N SER A 109 -4.18 1.34 8.20
CA SER A 109 -5.09 2.46 8.32
C SER A 109 -5.70 2.52 9.72
N ASN A 110 -5.88 3.72 10.24
CA ASN A 110 -6.67 3.91 11.46
C ASN A 110 -8.15 3.74 11.12
N ILE A 111 -8.85 2.85 11.85
CA ILE A 111 -10.25 2.51 11.54
C ILE A 111 -11.19 3.70 11.79
N LYS A 112 -10.92 4.52 12.81
CA LYS A 112 -11.79 5.65 13.18
C LYS A 112 -11.66 6.83 12.22
N SER A 113 -10.43 7.19 11.84
CA SER A 113 -10.17 8.31 10.94
C SER A 113 -10.15 7.92 9.46
N SER A 114 -10.07 6.63 9.15
CA SER A 114 -9.84 6.08 7.80
C SER A 114 -8.55 6.57 7.15
N GLU A 115 -7.63 7.08 7.95
CA GLU A 115 -6.35 7.61 7.49
C GLU A 115 -5.31 6.50 7.38
N VAL A 116 -4.57 6.49 6.28
CA VAL A 116 -3.40 5.61 6.12
C VAL A 116 -2.28 6.13 7.00
N VAL A 117 -1.87 5.31 7.97
CA VAL A 117 -0.81 5.66 8.91
C VAL A 117 0.55 5.08 8.51
N TRP A 118 0.55 4.01 7.72
CA TRP A 118 1.76 3.39 7.22
C TRP A 118 1.47 2.50 6.00
N ALA A 119 2.40 2.44 5.07
CA ALA A 119 2.35 1.55 3.92
C ALA A 119 3.75 1.06 3.55
N TYR A 120 3.83 -0.18 3.06
CA TYR A 120 5.08 -0.78 2.61
C TYR A 120 4.84 -1.74 1.45
N SER A 121 5.74 -1.70 0.48
CA SER A 121 5.74 -2.63 -0.65
C SER A 121 7.08 -3.34 -0.72
N VAL A 122 7.03 -4.64 -0.97
CA VAL A 122 8.19 -5.48 -1.18
C VAL A 122 8.15 -6.05 -2.58
N HIS A 123 9.30 -6.06 -3.24
CA HIS A 123 9.49 -6.66 -4.53
C HIS A 123 10.73 -7.56 -4.49
N GLU A 124 10.52 -8.87 -4.54
CA GLU A 124 11.60 -9.85 -4.47
C GLU A 124 11.66 -10.67 -5.77
N GLU A 125 12.72 -10.51 -6.53
CA GLU A 125 12.88 -11.19 -7.83
C GLU A 125 13.39 -12.63 -7.72
N ALA A 126 13.93 -13.02 -6.59
CA ALA A 126 14.60 -14.31 -6.39
C ALA A 126 14.18 -15.02 -5.11
N SER A 127 12.89 -14.95 -4.77
CA SER A 127 12.38 -15.60 -3.57
C SER A 127 12.29 -17.11 -3.75
N THR A 128 12.95 -17.86 -2.87
CA THR A 128 12.82 -19.33 -2.79
C THR A 128 11.67 -19.75 -1.88
N HIS A 129 11.17 -18.86 -1.05
CA HIS A 129 10.14 -19.11 -0.04
C HIS A 129 8.79 -18.45 -0.34
N GLY A 130 8.69 -17.73 -1.45
CA GLY A 130 7.44 -17.16 -1.93
C GLY A 130 6.80 -16.18 -0.93
N LYS A 131 5.48 -16.26 -0.80
CA LYS A 131 4.67 -15.39 0.07
C LYS A 131 5.17 -15.28 1.51
N LYS A 132 5.85 -16.29 2.02
CA LYS A 132 6.40 -16.27 3.37
C LYS A 132 7.53 -15.26 3.51
N SER A 133 8.44 -15.19 2.54
CA SER A 133 9.56 -14.26 2.55
C SER A 133 9.07 -12.81 2.50
N SER A 134 8.17 -12.50 1.57
CA SER A 134 7.58 -11.16 1.46
C SER A 134 6.77 -10.75 2.69
N ALA A 135 6.04 -11.69 3.30
CA ALA A 135 5.32 -11.43 4.55
C ALA A 135 6.27 -11.15 5.73
N GLU A 136 7.39 -11.88 5.82
CA GLU A 136 8.41 -11.62 6.83
C GLU A 136 9.11 -10.25 6.63
N ALA A 137 9.33 -9.85 5.39
CA ALA A 137 9.85 -8.50 5.08
C ALA A 137 8.84 -7.42 5.50
N CYS A 138 7.57 -7.57 5.14
CA CYS A 138 6.51 -6.64 5.57
C CYS A 138 6.41 -6.53 7.10
N ALA A 139 6.42 -7.66 7.81
CA ALA A 139 6.36 -7.68 9.27
C ALA A 139 7.59 -7.04 9.92
N LYS A 140 8.79 -7.26 9.37
CA LYS A 140 10.03 -6.63 9.84
C LYS A 140 9.95 -5.12 9.73
N HIS A 141 9.58 -4.58 8.58
CA HIS A 141 9.50 -3.14 8.36
C HIS A 141 8.37 -2.48 9.14
N LEU A 142 7.25 -3.19 9.35
CA LEU A 142 6.20 -2.73 10.26
C LEU A 142 6.70 -2.61 11.70
N LYS A 143 7.46 -3.60 12.16
CA LYS A 143 8.10 -3.56 13.48
C LYS A 143 9.02 -2.36 13.62
N GLU A 144 9.92 -2.16 12.66
CA GLU A 144 10.85 -1.03 12.63
C GLU A 144 10.12 0.31 12.66
N ALA A 145 9.02 0.42 11.90
CA ALA A 145 8.19 1.62 11.88
C ALA A 145 7.54 1.91 13.23
N ILE A 146 7.15 0.90 14.00
CA ILE A 146 6.55 1.07 15.33
C ILE A 146 7.60 1.35 16.41
N GLU A 147 8.77 0.72 16.32
CA GLU A 147 9.83 0.85 17.33
C GLU A 147 10.62 2.16 17.21
N ASN A 148 10.73 2.73 16.01
CA ASN A 148 11.54 3.92 15.72
C ASN A 148 10.74 5.23 15.67
N GLN A 149 9.54 5.23 16.25
CA GLN A 149 8.65 6.41 16.28
C GLN A 149 8.98 7.38 17.42
#